data_f5056d2304eaadd0321c90cdd42ff4e8
#
_entry.id   f5056d2304eaadd0321c90cdd42ff4e8
#
_cell.length_a   1.000
_cell.length_b   1.000
_cell.length_c   1.000
_cell.angle_alpha   90.00
_cell.angle_beta   90.00
_cell.angle_gamma   90.00
#
_symmetry.space_group_name_H-M   'P 1'
#
loop_
_entity.id
_entity.type
_entity.pdbx_description
1 polymer ?
#
loop_
_entity_poly.entity_id
_entity_poly.type
_entity_poly.pdbx_seq_one_letter_code
_entity_poly.pdbx_strand_id
1 'polypeptide(L)'
;MASPETVARLVVAGSVVENARGTLLAQGERPSRVALILSGTYVGTWTAPDGRIADGGIVQANLSEPGQFVGVTTLRGAPIISGIDAVTPVTMITWLSDEFRAITESDLAVSLELLERLIYGIQLLNHLMQLRTFTTSASRLAGVLLDQEAVSFGEAPPITRGQLSALAGVTPQMVSRIIRKWEASAIVRRIGTSGLELLDRTALEAEAAPLADFPVPEPTSRPASAIPKL
;
A
#
# COMPACT_ATOMS: atom_id res chain seq x y z
N MET A 1 20.22 -9.14 -7.75
CA MET A 1 20.26 -9.12 -6.28
C MET A 1 21.42 -8.23 -5.86
N ALA A 2 21.15 -7.20 -5.04
CA ALA A 2 22.24 -6.36 -4.52
C ALA A 2 23.23 -7.23 -3.76
N SER A 3 24.53 -6.94 -3.89
CA SER A 3 25.55 -7.66 -3.13
C SER A 3 25.36 -7.43 -1.62
N PRO A 4 25.77 -8.36 -0.75
CA PRO A 4 25.72 -8.13 0.71
C PRO A 4 26.40 -6.84 1.15
N GLU A 5 27.46 -6.45 0.45
CA GLU A 5 28.18 -5.19 0.68
C GLU A 5 27.33 -3.97 0.31
N THR A 6 26.58 -4.04 -0.78
CA THR A 6 25.65 -2.99 -1.20
C THR A 6 24.49 -2.83 -0.23
N VAL A 7 23.91 -3.95 0.24
CA VAL A 7 22.86 -3.92 1.27
C VAL A 7 23.42 -3.30 2.56
N ALA A 8 24.61 -3.69 2.98
CA ALA A 8 25.26 -3.11 4.15
C ALA A 8 25.49 -1.61 4.00
N ARG A 9 25.94 -1.13 2.82
CA ARG A 9 26.10 0.31 2.55
C ARG A 9 24.77 1.06 2.61
N LEU A 10 23.71 0.51 2.05
CA LEU A 10 22.36 1.10 2.12
C LEU A 10 21.89 1.23 3.56
N VAL A 11 22.08 0.18 4.36
CA VAL A 11 21.69 0.18 5.77
C VAL A 11 22.52 1.17 6.58
N VAL A 12 23.85 1.20 6.38
CA VAL A 12 24.75 2.11 7.11
C VAL A 12 24.55 3.58 6.75
N ALA A 13 24.25 3.87 5.46
CA ALA A 13 23.98 5.23 5.00
C ALA A 13 22.56 5.71 5.34
N GLY A 14 21.69 4.82 5.77
CA GLY A 14 20.29 5.12 6.08
C GLY A 14 20.08 5.42 7.56
N SER A 15 18.96 6.06 7.85
CA SER A 15 18.47 6.27 9.22
C SER A 15 17.14 5.54 9.40
N VAL A 16 17.03 4.72 10.44
CA VAL A 16 15.75 4.07 10.78
C VAL A 16 14.87 5.09 11.50
N VAL A 17 13.64 5.21 11.03
CA VAL A 17 12.64 6.15 11.56
C VAL A 17 11.33 5.40 11.80
N GLU A 18 10.76 5.62 12.97
CA GLU A 18 9.41 5.15 13.31
C GLU A 18 8.44 6.33 13.24
N ASN A 19 7.34 6.13 12.54
CA ASN A 19 6.28 7.11 12.42
C ASN A 19 4.97 6.53 12.94
N ALA A 20 4.24 7.34 13.69
CA ALA A 20 2.89 7.04 14.08
C ALA A 20 1.95 7.05 12.85
N ARG A 21 0.70 6.60 13.05
CA ARG A 21 -0.36 6.75 12.06
C ARG A 21 -0.51 8.21 11.61
N GLY A 22 -0.72 8.45 10.34
CA GLY A 22 -0.91 9.77 9.74
C GLY A 22 -0.14 9.97 8.44
N THR A 23 -0.11 11.18 7.95
CA THR A 23 0.56 11.53 6.70
C THR A 23 2.07 11.43 6.84
N LEU A 24 2.68 10.62 5.99
CA LEU A 24 4.12 10.46 5.87
C LEU A 24 4.71 11.41 4.82
N LEU A 25 4.02 11.55 3.70
CA LEU A 25 4.38 12.43 2.59
C LEU A 25 3.11 13.06 2.02
N ALA A 26 3.10 14.38 1.86
CA ALA A 26 1.98 15.09 1.25
C ALA A 26 2.13 15.19 -0.27
N GLN A 27 1.02 15.07 -1.00
CA GLN A 27 1.00 15.30 -2.45
C GLN A 27 1.49 16.71 -2.78
N GLY A 28 2.34 16.84 -3.79
CA GLY A 28 2.96 18.11 -4.19
C GLY A 28 4.21 18.49 -3.38
N GLU A 29 4.49 17.80 -2.30
CA GLU A 29 5.69 18.00 -1.51
C GLU A 29 6.95 17.62 -2.30
N ARG A 30 8.07 18.26 -1.95
CA ARG A 30 9.41 17.94 -2.46
C ARG A 30 10.29 17.49 -1.30
N PRO A 31 10.16 16.25 -0.85
CA PRO A 31 10.97 15.75 0.24
C PRO A 31 12.46 15.73 -0.14
N SER A 32 13.31 15.97 0.83
CA SER A 32 14.76 15.85 0.67
C SER A 32 15.27 14.41 0.90
N ARG A 33 14.37 13.47 1.09
CA ARG A 33 14.70 12.09 1.44
C ARG A 33 13.96 11.10 0.56
N VAL A 34 14.63 9.97 0.30
CA VAL A 34 14.04 8.72 -0.18
C VAL A 34 13.86 7.81 1.02
N ALA A 35 12.79 7.03 1.07
CA ALA A 35 12.57 6.06 2.12
C ALA A 35 12.16 4.70 1.56
N LEU A 36 12.51 3.63 2.28
CA LEU A 36 11.98 2.27 2.09
C LEU A 36 11.17 1.92 3.34
N ILE A 37 9.90 1.59 3.17
CA ILE A 37 9.05 1.17 4.28
C ILE A 37 9.37 -0.29 4.60
N LEU A 38 9.80 -0.54 5.84
CA LEU A 38 10.21 -1.87 6.30
C LEU A 38 9.05 -2.64 6.93
N SER A 39 8.15 -1.96 7.63
CA SER A 39 6.99 -2.58 8.26
C SER A 39 5.84 -1.60 8.45
N GLY A 40 4.63 -2.12 8.60
CA GLY A 40 3.39 -1.38 8.80
C GLY A 40 2.51 -1.35 7.56
N THR A 41 1.33 -0.76 7.73
CA THR A 41 0.33 -0.62 6.64
C THR A 41 0.23 0.85 6.24
N TYR A 42 0.32 1.12 4.96
CA TYR A 42 0.22 2.47 4.40
C TYR A 42 -0.60 2.48 3.11
N VAL A 43 -1.05 3.65 2.72
CA VAL A 43 -1.86 3.87 1.52
C VAL A 43 -1.31 5.04 0.72
N GLY A 44 -1.28 4.89 -0.59
CA GLY A 44 -1.04 6.00 -1.51
C GLY A 44 -2.33 6.81 -1.69
N THR A 45 -2.26 8.13 -1.64
CA THR A 45 -3.43 9.00 -1.75
C THR A 45 -3.26 10.03 -2.86
N TRP A 46 -4.35 10.31 -3.60
CA TRP A 46 -4.42 11.42 -4.55
C TRP A 46 -5.52 12.38 -4.12
N THR A 47 -5.19 13.65 -4.06
CA THR A 47 -6.16 14.72 -3.82
C THR A 47 -6.44 15.44 -5.14
N ALA A 48 -7.69 15.42 -5.56
CA ALA A 48 -8.15 16.19 -6.72
C ALA A 48 -8.22 17.70 -6.38
N PRO A 49 -8.19 18.60 -7.39
CA PRO A 49 -8.28 20.05 -7.15
C PRO A 49 -9.53 20.49 -6.37
N ASP A 50 -10.60 19.71 -6.42
CA ASP A 50 -11.85 19.94 -5.69
C ASP A 50 -11.84 19.33 -4.27
N GLY A 51 -10.69 18.83 -3.81
CA GLY A 51 -10.52 18.25 -2.46
C GLY A 51 -10.98 16.79 -2.33
N ARG A 52 -11.48 16.15 -3.39
CA ARG A 52 -11.78 14.71 -3.34
C ARG A 52 -10.50 13.91 -3.22
N ILE A 53 -10.51 12.90 -2.37
CA ILE A 53 -9.38 12.00 -2.15
C ILE A 53 -9.69 10.65 -2.80
N ALA A 54 -8.71 10.11 -3.52
CA ALA A 54 -8.70 8.76 -4.03
C ALA A 54 -7.44 8.05 -3.53
N ASP A 55 -7.59 6.79 -3.12
CA ASP A 55 -6.48 5.99 -2.64
C ASP A 55 -5.94 5.09 -3.76
N GLY A 56 -4.63 4.94 -3.80
CA GLY A 56 -3.91 4.20 -4.82
C GLY A 56 -3.66 2.74 -4.51
N GLY A 57 -4.17 2.29 -3.39
CA GLY A 57 -3.98 0.93 -2.88
C GLY A 57 -3.32 0.93 -1.50
N ILE A 58 -3.69 -0.05 -0.68
CA ILE A 58 -3.03 -0.33 0.59
C ILE A 58 -1.84 -1.26 0.33
N VAL A 59 -0.74 -0.98 1.00
CA VAL A 59 0.42 -1.84 1.03
C VAL A 59 0.72 -2.21 2.48
N GLN A 60 0.84 -3.51 2.73
CA GLN A 60 1.40 -4.03 3.96
C GLN A 60 2.87 -4.36 3.74
N ALA A 61 3.71 -3.86 4.62
CA ALA A 61 5.13 -4.17 4.62
C ALA A 61 5.51 -4.93 5.89
N ASN A 62 6.42 -5.87 5.76
CA ASN A 62 7.10 -6.54 6.88
C ASN A 62 8.57 -6.72 6.53
N LEU A 63 9.39 -7.12 7.52
CA LEU A 63 10.85 -7.21 7.32
C LEU A 63 11.26 -8.26 6.26
N SER A 64 10.41 -9.26 6.01
CA SER A 64 10.65 -10.27 4.96
C SER A 64 10.22 -9.76 3.58
N GLU A 65 9.18 -8.93 3.56
CA GLU A 65 8.62 -8.32 2.36
C GLU A 65 8.51 -6.81 2.58
N PRO A 66 9.61 -6.07 2.48
CA PRO A 66 9.60 -4.63 2.59
C PRO A 66 8.69 -4.01 1.54
N GLY A 67 8.05 -2.90 1.89
CA GLY A 67 7.20 -2.14 0.99
C GLY A 67 7.97 -1.47 -0.15
N GLN A 68 7.35 -0.49 -0.75
CA GLN A 68 7.93 0.24 -1.87
C GLN A 68 8.88 1.34 -1.39
N PHE A 69 9.81 1.73 -2.27
CA PHE A 69 10.52 2.98 -2.11
C PHE A 69 9.55 4.16 -2.31
N VAL A 70 9.57 5.09 -1.39
CA VAL A 70 8.78 6.33 -1.44
C VAL A 70 9.69 7.54 -1.55
N GLY A 71 9.22 8.61 -2.16
CA GLY A 71 10.03 9.81 -2.37
C GLY A 71 11.03 9.73 -3.52
N VAL A 72 11.05 8.66 -4.33
CA VAL A 72 12.03 8.48 -5.44
C VAL A 72 11.95 9.56 -6.52
N THR A 73 10.83 10.28 -6.63
CA THR A 73 10.67 11.42 -7.53
C THR A 73 11.66 12.55 -7.24
N THR A 74 12.13 12.63 -5.98
CA THR A 74 13.14 13.62 -5.55
C THR A 74 14.48 13.44 -6.24
N LEU A 75 14.82 12.22 -6.69
CA LEU A 75 16.03 11.96 -7.48
C LEU A 75 16.08 12.77 -8.79
N ARG A 76 14.91 13.24 -9.25
CA ARG A 76 14.78 14.13 -10.42
C ARG A 76 14.33 15.55 -10.04
N GLY A 77 14.32 15.91 -8.76
CA GLY A 77 13.80 17.20 -8.29
C GLY A 77 12.28 17.38 -8.51
N ALA A 78 11.55 16.31 -8.82
CA ALA A 78 10.11 16.38 -9.06
C ALA A 78 9.33 16.29 -7.75
N PRO A 79 8.15 16.94 -7.65
CA PRO A 79 7.28 16.80 -6.50
C PRO A 79 6.67 15.40 -6.41
N ILE A 80 6.21 15.04 -5.22
CA ILE A 80 5.43 13.81 -4.98
C ILE A 80 4.10 13.92 -5.73
N ILE A 81 3.81 12.91 -6.55
CA ILE A 81 2.57 12.85 -7.35
C ILE A 81 1.39 12.36 -6.47
N SER A 82 1.67 11.45 -5.52
CA SER A 82 0.68 10.91 -4.59
C SER A 82 1.15 11.10 -3.14
N GLY A 83 0.26 11.47 -2.25
CA GLY A 83 0.52 11.41 -0.81
C GLY A 83 0.72 9.97 -0.34
N ILE A 84 1.32 9.80 0.82
CA ILE A 84 1.47 8.51 1.52
C ILE A 84 0.97 8.69 2.95
N ASP A 85 -0.03 7.93 3.33
CA ASP A 85 -0.60 7.94 4.67
C ASP A 85 -0.38 6.60 5.37
N ALA A 86 0.17 6.64 6.59
CA ALA A 86 0.30 5.46 7.44
C ALA A 86 -1.05 5.12 8.08
N VAL A 87 -1.54 3.91 7.81
CA VAL A 87 -2.76 3.35 8.41
C VAL A 87 -2.49 2.76 9.79
N THR A 88 -1.32 2.14 9.96
CA THR A 88 -0.76 1.70 11.25
C THR A 88 0.57 2.41 11.49
N PRO A 89 1.19 2.32 12.67
CA PRO A 89 2.58 2.75 12.83
C PRO A 89 3.46 2.05 11.79
N VAL A 90 4.43 2.79 11.24
CA VAL A 90 5.35 2.31 10.21
C VAL A 90 6.79 2.51 10.65
N THR A 91 7.63 1.54 10.32
CA THR A 91 9.10 1.65 10.41
C THR A 91 9.65 1.79 9.01
N MET A 92 10.50 2.75 8.79
CA MET A 92 11.15 2.97 7.50
C MET A 92 12.64 3.25 7.68
N ILE A 93 13.42 2.96 6.65
CA ILE A 93 14.78 3.46 6.51
C ILE A 93 14.79 4.60 5.50
N THR A 94 15.48 5.70 5.84
CA THR A 94 15.49 6.92 5.03
C THR A 94 16.92 7.33 4.69
N TRP A 95 17.11 7.90 3.51
CA TRP A 95 18.38 8.46 3.02
C TRP A 95 18.16 9.88 2.52
N LEU A 96 19.15 10.74 2.64
CA LEU A 96 19.14 12.00 1.89
C LEU A 96 19.12 11.70 0.38
N SER A 97 18.38 12.47 -0.38
CA SER A 97 18.20 12.22 -1.83
C SER A 97 19.52 12.18 -2.59
N ASP A 98 20.48 13.04 -2.23
CA ASP A 98 21.78 13.07 -2.88
C ASP A 98 22.65 11.87 -2.51
N GLU A 99 22.60 11.40 -1.25
CA GLU A 99 23.29 10.18 -0.80
C GLU A 99 22.70 8.95 -1.51
N PHE A 100 21.37 8.83 -1.56
CA PHE A 100 20.72 7.73 -2.26
C PHE A 100 21.01 7.74 -3.76
N ARG A 101 21.08 8.93 -4.38
CA ARG A 101 21.49 9.09 -5.78
C ARG A 101 22.92 8.60 -5.98
N ALA A 102 23.87 9.04 -5.15
CA ALA A 102 25.26 8.62 -5.26
C ALA A 102 25.41 7.09 -5.17
N ILE A 103 24.62 6.43 -4.28
CA ILE A 103 24.59 4.98 -4.17
C ILE A 103 24.04 4.35 -5.45
N THR A 104 22.91 4.83 -5.98
CA THR A 104 22.31 4.27 -7.20
C THR A 104 23.17 4.50 -8.43
N GLU A 105 23.92 5.59 -8.52
CA GLU A 105 24.86 5.86 -9.61
C GLU A 105 26.12 4.99 -9.54
N SER A 106 26.57 4.63 -8.34
CA SER A 106 27.79 3.84 -8.15
C SER A 106 27.56 2.33 -8.09
N ASP A 107 26.32 1.86 -7.86
CA ASP A 107 26.00 0.46 -7.68
C ASP A 107 24.83 0.03 -8.57
N LEU A 108 25.19 -0.69 -9.65
CA LEU A 108 24.22 -1.21 -10.61
C LEU A 108 23.21 -2.16 -9.97
N ALA A 109 23.60 -2.93 -8.95
CA ALA A 109 22.71 -3.88 -8.30
C ALA A 109 21.60 -3.15 -7.52
N VAL A 110 21.89 -2.02 -6.87
CA VAL A 110 20.88 -1.17 -6.21
C VAL A 110 19.94 -0.57 -7.26
N SER A 111 20.48 -0.09 -8.38
CA SER A 111 19.68 0.49 -9.45
C SER A 111 18.73 -0.54 -10.07
N LEU A 112 19.19 -1.78 -10.27
CA LEU A 112 18.35 -2.87 -10.77
C LEU A 112 17.26 -3.26 -9.76
N GLU A 113 17.58 -3.34 -8.47
CA GLU A 113 16.57 -3.59 -7.43
C GLU A 113 15.50 -2.51 -7.38
N LEU A 114 15.91 -1.25 -7.46
CA LEU A 114 14.98 -0.12 -7.54
C LEU A 114 14.08 -0.22 -8.78
N LEU A 115 14.66 -0.54 -9.94
CA LEU A 115 13.92 -0.72 -11.18
C LEU A 115 12.91 -1.86 -11.10
N GLU A 116 13.30 -3.01 -10.54
CA GLU A 116 12.41 -4.17 -10.34
C GLU A 116 11.20 -3.78 -9.47
N ARG A 117 11.43 -3.04 -8.38
CA ARG A 117 10.34 -2.56 -7.51
C ARG A 117 9.42 -1.55 -8.20
N LEU A 118 9.97 -0.68 -9.03
CA LEU A 118 9.17 0.27 -9.82
C LEU A 118 8.33 -0.46 -10.87
N ILE A 119 8.90 -1.46 -11.55
CA ILE A 119 8.17 -2.31 -12.51
C ILE A 119 7.01 -3.02 -11.80
N TYR A 120 7.27 -3.63 -10.64
CA TYR A 120 6.21 -4.27 -9.86
C TYR A 120 5.10 -3.27 -9.47
N GLY A 121 5.46 -2.07 -9.05
CA GLY A 121 4.49 -1.00 -8.77
C GLY A 121 3.61 -0.66 -9.99
N ILE A 122 4.20 -0.60 -11.19
CA ILE A 122 3.46 -0.37 -12.44
C ILE A 122 2.52 -1.54 -12.74
N GLN A 123 2.97 -2.79 -12.56
CA GLN A 123 2.14 -3.98 -12.75
C GLN A 123 0.94 -3.97 -11.78
N LEU A 124 1.17 -3.62 -10.52
CA LEU A 124 0.11 -3.49 -9.52
C LEU A 124 -0.92 -2.41 -9.90
N LEU A 125 -0.46 -1.26 -10.39
CA LEU A 125 -1.35 -0.20 -10.88
C LEU A 125 -2.20 -0.68 -12.07
N ASN A 126 -1.60 -1.39 -13.02
CA ASN A 126 -2.33 -1.98 -14.15
C ASN A 126 -3.38 -3.00 -13.68
N HIS A 127 -3.03 -3.86 -12.72
CA HIS A 127 -3.95 -4.80 -12.10
C HIS A 127 -5.15 -4.08 -11.45
N LEU A 128 -4.91 -3.05 -10.66
CA LEU A 128 -5.99 -2.24 -10.06
C LEU A 128 -6.89 -1.58 -11.11
N MET A 129 -6.33 -1.12 -12.23
CA MET A 129 -7.11 -0.60 -13.35
C MET A 129 -8.00 -1.67 -13.98
N GLN A 130 -7.48 -2.89 -14.17
CA GLN A 130 -8.27 -4.03 -14.68
C GLN A 130 -9.44 -4.36 -13.74
N LEU A 131 -9.17 -4.47 -12.43
CA LEU A 131 -10.22 -4.71 -11.44
C LEU A 131 -11.31 -3.64 -11.49
N ARG A 132 -10.94 -2.36 -11.58
CA ARG A 132 -11.90 -1.25 -11.69
C ARG A 132 -12.74 -1.30 -12.94
N THR A 133 -12.18 -1.79 -14.05
CA THR A 133 -12.83 -1.85 -15.34
C THR A 133 -13.78 -3.04 -15.48
N PHE A 134 -13.37 -4.20 -14.99
CA PHE A 134 -14.02 -5.47 -15.32
C PHE A 134 -14.79 -6.13 -14.17
N THR A 135 -14.70 -5.60 -12.94
CA THR A 135 -15.37 -6.19 -11.77
C THR A 135 -16.41 -5.26 -11.15
N THR A 136 -17.30 -5.83 -10.34
CA THR A 136 -18.35 -5.05 -9.67
C THR A 136 -17.79 -4.29 -8.45
N SER A 137 -18.49 -3.24 -8.04
CA SER A 137 -18.17 -2.50 -6.82
C SER A 137 -18.24 -3.38 -5.56
N ALA A 138 -19.16 -4.35 -5.53
CA ALA A 138 -19.30 -5.29 -4.43
C ALA A 138 -18.10 -6.24 -4.37
N SER A 139 -17.71 -6.82 -5.52
CA SER A 139 -16.56 -7.73 -5.60
C SER A 139 -15.27 -7.02 -5.17
N ARG A 140 -15.04 -5.79 -5.63
CA ARG A 140 -13.85 -5.03 -5.22
C ARG A 140 -13.84 -4.71 -3.73
N LEU A 141 -14.98 -4.31 -3.16
CA LEU A 141 -15.08 -4.05 -1.74
C LEU A 141 -14.88 -5.32 -0.91
N ALA A 142 -15.40 -6.46 -1.36
CA ALA A 142 -15.19 -7.76 -0.71
C ALA A 142 -13.71 -8.14 -0.72
N GLY A 143 -13.03 -8.00 -1.87
CA GLY A 143 -11.58 -8.23 -1.97
C GLY A 143 -10.79 -7.35 -1.02
N VAL A 144 -11.05 -6.06 -0.99
CA VAL A 144 -10.37 -5.12 -0.07
C VAL A 144 -10.57 -5.53 1.39
N LEU A 145 -11.78 -5.96 1.80
CA LEU A 145 -12.05 -6.38 3.17
C LEU A 145 -11.31 -7.67 3.53
N LEU A 146 -11.22 -8.62 2.62
CA LEU A 146 -10.51 -9.89 2.81
C LEU A 146 -9.00 -9.68 2.82
N ASP A 147 -8.45 -8.95 1.86
CA ASP A 147 -7.01 -8.67 1.77
C ASP A 147 -6.49 -7.89 2.97
N GLN A 148 -7.34 -7.04 3.55
CA GLN A 148 -7.01 -6.15 4.65
C GLN A 148 -7.75 -6.53 5.93
N GLU A 149 -7.99 -7.81 6.17
CA GLU A 149 -8.82 -8.32 7.27
C GLU A 149 -8.40 -7.76 8.63
N ALA A 150 -7.11 -7.78 8.93
CA ALA A 150 -6.56 -7.32 10.20
C ALA A 150 -6.83 -5.85 10.54
N VAL A 151 -7.09 -5.01 9.53
CA VAL A 151 -7.34 -3.57 9.70
C VAL A 151 -8.75 -3.16 9.29
N SER A 152 -9.55 -4.08 8.74
CA SER A 152 -10.90 -3.82 8.24
C SER A 152 -12.00 -4.18 9.21
N PHE A 153 -11.76 -5.14 10.09
CA PHE A 153 -12.74 -5.66 11.05
C PHE A 153 -12.39 -5.29 12.50
N GLY A 154 -13.40 -5.31 13.37
CA GLY A 154 -13.32 -4.96 14.78
C GLY A 154 -14.19 -3.76 15.14
N GLU A 155 -14.22 -3.38 16.43
CA GLU A 155 -15.04 -2.26 16.93
C GLU A 155 -14.55 -0.89 16.42
N ALA A 156 -13.23 -0.72 16.28
CA ALA A 156 -12.59 0.50 15.82
C ALA A 156 -11.47 0.16 14.84
N PRO A 157 -11.81 -0.31 13.62
CA PRO A 157 -10.80 -0.70 12.65
C PRO A 157 -9.92 0.50 12.27
N PRO A 158 -8.60 0.30 12.13
CA PRO A 158 -7.68 1.35 11.72
C PRO A 158 -8.03 2.00 10.39
N ILE A 159 -8.60 1.21 9.46
CA ILE A 159 -9.02 1.70 8.15
C ILE A 159 -10.37 2.41 8.24
N THR A 160 -10.45 3.59 7.67
CA THR A 160 -11.69 4.39 7.63
C THR A 160 -12.58 3.97 6.46
N ARG A 161 -13.90 4.28 6.56
CA ARG A 161 -14.82 4.07 5.42
C ARG A 161 -14.44 4.87 4.18
N GLY A 162 -13.85 6.04 4.36
CA GLY A 162 -13.30 6.83 3.25
C GLY A 162 -12.19 6.07 2.54
N GLN A 163 -11.25 5.52 3.29
CA GLN A 163 -10.16 4.69 2.74
C GLN A 163 -10.70 3.43 2.07
N LEU A 164 -11.65 2.69 2.71
CA LEU A 164 -12.30 1.54 2.06
C LEU A 164 -12.96 1.91 0.73
N SER A 165 -13.64 3.07 0.67
CA SER A 165 -14.30 3.53 -0.57
C SER A 165 -13.29 3.83 -1.67
N ALA A 166 -12.20 4.47 -1.31
CA ALA A 166 -11.15 4.85 -2.26
C ALA A 166 -10.40 3.61 -2.77
N LEU A 167 -10.07 2.65 -1.89
CA LEU A 167 -9.43 1.38 -2.26
C LEU A 167 -10.27 0.54 -3.21
N ALA A 168 -11.55 0.37 -2.89
CA ALA A 168 -12.48 -0.35 -3.76
C ALA A 168 -12.80 0.44 -5.05
N GLY A 169 -12.37 1.71 -5.15
CA GLY A 169 -12.69 2.58 -6.28
C GLY A 169 -14.18 2.85 -6.40
N VAL A 170 -14.86 3.10 -5.27
CA VAL A 170 -16.29 3.36 -5.18
C VAL A 170 -16.56 4.61 -4.33
N THR A 171 -17.79 5.11 -4.31
CA THR A 171 -18.14 6.22 -3.41
C THR A 171 -18.46 5.73 -2.00
N PRO A 172 -18.31 6.58 -0.95
CA PRO A 172 -18.71 6.23 0.42
C PRO A 172 -20.19 5.81 0.53
N GLN A 173 -21.06 6.40 -0.29
CA GLN A 173 -22.48 6.04 -0.37
C GLN A 173 -22.65 4.62 -0.91
N MET A 174 -21.84 4.24 -1.91
CA MET A 174 -21.85 2.88 -2.47
C MET A 174 -21.37 1.86 -1.42
N VAL A 175 -20.27 2.14 -0.68
CA VAL A 175 -19.82 1.31 0.44
C VAL A 175 -20.95 1.08 1.43
N SER A 176 -21.61 2.16 1.87
CA SER A 176 -22.71 2.08 2.83
C SER A 176 -23.89 1.25 2.30
N ARG A 177 -24.17 1.31 1.00
CA ARG A 177 -25.23 0.52 0.35
C ARG A 177 -24.85 -0.96 0.26
N ILE A 178 -23.61 -1.26 -0.10
CA ILE A 178 -23.12 -2.65 -0.20
C ILE A 178 -23.11 -3.29 1.20
N ILE A 179 -22.55 -2.62 2.19
CA ILE A 179 -22.53 -3.11 3.57
C ILE A 179 -23.95 -3.38 4.09
N ARG A 180 -24.92 -2.49 3.82
CA ARG A 180 -26.33 -2.75 4.21
C ARG A 180 -26.91 -3.99 3.52
N LYS A 181 -26.57 -4.24 2.26
CA LYS A 181 -26.98 -5.47 1.56
C LYS A 181 -26.38 -6.69 2.25
N TRP A 182 -25.10 -6.64 2.59
CA TRP A 182 -24.41 -7.74 3.26
C TRP A 182 -24.87 -7.95 4.71
N GLU A 183 -25.28 -6.90 5.41
CA GLU A 183 -25.93 -7.04 6.73
C GLU A 183 -27.27 -7.79 6.62
N ALA A 184 -28.08 -7.43 5.63
CA ALA A 184 -29.37 -8.11 5.39
C ALA A 184 -29.19 -9.61 5.03
N SER A 185 -28.04 -9.97 4.45
CA SER A 185 -27.67 -11.35 4.12
C SER A 185 -26.80 -12.02 5.19
N ALA A 186 -26.62 -11.41 6.36
CA ALA A 186 -25.80 -11.90 7.46
C ALA A 186 -24.33 -12.22 7.08
N ILE A 187 -23.78 -11.54 6.08
CA ILE A 187 -22.37 -11.67 5.70
C ILE A 187 -21.48 -10.87 6.66
N VAL A 188 -21.89 -9.65 6.99
CA VAL A 188 -21.21 -8.78 7.94
C VAL A 188 -22.22 -8.18 8.92
N ARG A 189 -21.74 -7.65 10.05
CA ARG A 189 -22.53 -6.88 11.01
C ARG A 189 -21.79 -5.60 11.39
N ARG A 190 -22.50 -4.48 11.44
CA ARG A 190 -21.95 -3.24 12.00
C ARG A 190 -21.91 -3.32 13.52
N ILE A 191 -20.80 -2.89 14.11
CA ILE A 191 -20.61 -2.78 15.55
C ILE A 191 -20.17 -1.35 15.90
N GLY A 192 -20.79 -0.80 16.94
CA GLY A 192 -20.54 0.59 17.34
C GLY A 192 -20.79 1.60 16.22
N THR A 193 -19.99 2.65 16.18
CA THR A 193 -20.12 3.78 15.22
C THR A 193 -19.43 3.52 13.89
N SER A 194 -18.29 2.83 13.89
CA SER A 194 -17.43 2.63 12.71
C SER A 194 -17.02 1.17 12.49
N GLY A 195 -17.25 0.31 13.46
CA GLY A 195 -16.81 -1.08 13.43
C GLY A 195 -17.59 -1.95 12.44
N LEU A 196 -16.95 -3.04 12.06
CA LEU A 196 -17.49 -4.07 11.20
C LEU A 196 -17.04 -5.44 11.70
N GLU A 197 -17.95 -6.40 11.70
CA GLU A 197 -17.70 -7.79 12.07
C GLU A 197 -17.98 -8.68 10.88
N LEU A 198 -17.11 -9.63 10.61
CA LEU A 198 -17.30 -10.66 9.59
C LEU A 198 -18.07 -11.82 10.21
N LEU A 199 -19.27 -12.12 9.67
CA LEU A 199 -20.13 -13.22 10.13
C LEU A 199 -19.99 -14.46 9.25
N ASP A 200 -19.90 -14.27 7.94
CA ASP A 200 -19.78 -15.35 6.95
C ASP A 200 -18.65 -15.06 5.97
N ARG A 201 -17.48 -15.64 6.26
CA ARG A 201 -16.29 -15.52 5.41
C ARG A 201 -16.55 -16.13 4.02
N THR A 202 -17.17 -17.30 3.95
CA THR A 202 -17.41 -18.01 2.69
C THR A 202 -18.30 -17.21 1.77
N ALA A 203 -19.35 -16.58 2.30
CA ALA A 203 -20.21 -15.71 1.52
C ALA A 203 -19.48 -14.44 1.05
N LEU A 204 -18.59 -13.87 1.87
CA LEU A 204 -17.77 -12.72 1.45
C LEU A 204 -16.76 -13.11 0.38
N GLU A 205 -16.13 -14.28 0.48
CA GLU A 205 -15.23 -14.84 -0.55
C GLU A 205 -15.98 -15.10 -1.86
N ALA A 206 -17.24 -15.55 -1.80
CA ALA A 206 -18.08 -15.70 -2.99
C ALA A 206 -18.38 -14.34 -3.68
N GLU A 207 -18.59 -13.27 -2.90
CA GLU A 207 -18.73 -11.91 -3.47
C GLU A 207 -17.42 -11.45 -4.12
N ALA A 208 -16.26 -11.84 -3.60
CA ALA A 208 -14.94 -11.53 -4.15
C ALA A 208 -14.52 -12.45 -5.32
N ALA A 209 -15.15 -13.62 -5.51
CA ALA A 209 -14.75 -14.63 -6.49
C ALA A 209 -14.43 -14.09 -7.91
N PRO A 210 -15.17 -13.09 -8.46
CA PRO A 210 -14.83 -12.52 -9.76
C PRO A 210 -13.45 -11.87 -9.86
N LEU A 211 -12.79 -11.62 -8.73
CA LEU A 211 -11.42 -11.06 -8.71
C LEU A 211 -10.37 -12.12 -9.05
N ALA A 212 -10.68 -13.41 -8.88
CA ALA A 212 -9.76 -14.52 -9.16
C ALA A 212 -9.35 -14.61 -10.65
N ASP A 213 -10.18 -14.07 -11.55
CA ASP A 213 -9.86 -13.98 -12.97
C ASP A 213 -8.74 -12.95 -13.27
N PHE A 214 -8.41 -12.13 -12.29
CA PHE A 214 -7.40 -11.07 -12.36
C PHE A 214 -6.37 -11.27 -11.25
N PRO A 215 -5.43 -12.22 -11.40
CA PRO A 215 -4.45 -12.51 -10.35
C PRO A 215 -3.54 -11.30 -10.07
N VAL A 216 -3.23 -11.09 -8.80
CA VAL A 216 -2.25 -10.06 -8.39
C VAL A 216 -0.90 -10.40 -9.02
N PRO A 217 -0.19 -9.45 -9.63
CA PRO A 217 1.17 -9.67 -10.09
C PRO A 217 2.04 -10.18 -8.94
N GLU A 218 2.79 -11.25 -9.18
CA GLU A 218 3.75 -11.70 -8.20
C GLU A 218 4.95 -10.74 -8.17
N PRO A 219 5.43 -10.33 -6.99
CA PRO A 219 6.72 -9.66 -6.89
C PRO A 219 7.75 -10.61 -7.46
N THR A 220 8.60 -10.13 -8.37
CA THR A 220 9.67 -10.93 -8.96
C THR A 220 10.44 -11.61 -7.84
N SER A 221 10.18 -12.90 -7.66
CA SER A 221 10.68 -13.69 -6.54
C SER A 221 12.18 -13.91 -6.67
N ARG A 222 12.96 -12.99 -6.11
CA ARG A 222 14.30 -13.33 -5.64
C ARG A 222 14.17 -13.67 -4.15
N PRO A 223 14.64 -14.87 -3.74
CA PRO A 223 14.47 -15.31 -2.37
C PRO A 223 15.06 -14.29 -1.39
N ALA A 224 14.32 -14.01 -0.33
CA ALA A 224 14.70 -13.14 0.80
C ALA A 224 15.96 -13.60 1.59
N SER A 225 16.72 -14.56 1.06
CA SER A 225 17.92 -15.13 1.68
C SER A 225 19.13 -14.20 1.73
N ALA A 226 19.01 -12.94 1.35
CA ALA A 226 20.12 -12.01 1.29
C ALA A 226 20.03 -10.79 2.24
N ILE A 227 19.02 -10.74 3.13
CA ILE A 227 19.04 -9.73 4.21
C ILE A 227 19.73 -10.38 5.40
N PRO A 228 20.91 -9.89 5.82
CA PRO A 228 21.52 -10.35 7.07
C PRO A 228 20.51 -10.13 8.20
N LYS A 229 20.24 -11.15 9.01
CA LYS A 229 19.52 -10.96 10.27
C LYS A 229 20.34 -9.96 11.09
N LEU A 230 19.78 -8.80 11.34
CA LEU A 230 20.27 -7.82 12.30
C LEU A 230 20.25 -8.40 13.70
#